data_4640ec5c4deed6c5f415647106ce9dca
#
_entry.id   4640ec5c4deed6c5f415647106ce9dca
#
_cell.length_a   1.000
_cell.length_b   1.000
_cell.length_c   1.000
_cell.angle_alpha   90.00
_cell.angle_beta   90.00
_cell.angle_gamma   90.00
#
_symmetry.space_group_name_H-M   'P 1'
#
loop_
_entity.id
_entity.type
_entity.pdbx_description
1 polymer ?
#
loop_
_entity_poly.entity_id
_entity_poly.type
_entity_poly.pdbx_seq_one_letter_code
_entity_poly.pdbx_strand_id
1 'polypeptide(L)'
;MNNDSNKQIAKPIIPPPSANPTLSSQMETGDGNVALDLVVIIDTSGSMADESSDLSQQIDDAVQKALGRCPSSLRVTFLGIEGTWDNTKFDRSVTDYLMTQGVSAHKLQARAPFKEADGRDHAGNKEDLCRAVIDVCKYFDWRDGARRAIFVLGDEGMEGGGGVLTQAAVLKNNEAIVVARSEKVKVYTYQGTPNDDPSNVDRFPTIADRDNITKEYVRLAQMTGGRSYIYTTGIANFSLVLQEILCDSLTLPKLPDLNKDNSTCRHVCEELSTIISTVNTLAEIMHKAIDSCCKDDWGTREVFKPNCDC
;
A
#
# COMPACT_ATOMS: atom_id res chain seq x y z
N MET A 1 23.73 18.75 -25.93
CA MET A 1 22.35 19.22 -26.15
C MET A 1 21.65 18.85 -24.84
N ASN A 2 21.41 19.87 -24.03
CA ASN A 2 20.84 19.68 -22.68
C ASN A 2 19.36 19.38 -22.80
N ASN A 3 18.97 18.16 -22.43
CA ASN A 3 17.58 17.79 -22.24
C ASN A 3 17.16 18.07 -20.77
N ASP A 4 17.21 19.36 -20.39
CA ASP A 4 16.60 19.85 -19.15
C ASP A 4 15.14 20.21 -19.40
N SER A 5 14.34 19.24 -19.80
CA SER A 5 12.97 19.55 -20.16
C SER A 5 11.96 18.74 -19.37
N ASN A 6 11.24 19.44 -18.53
CA ASN A 6 9.90 19.15 -18.05
C ASN A 6 9.71 17.88 -17.18
N LYS A 7 10.55 17.67 -16.15
CA LYS A 7 10.10 16.86 -15.03
C LYS A 7 8.98 17.62 -14.32
N GLN A 8 7.75 17.29 -14.63
CA GLN A 8 6.60 17.87 -13.94
C GLN A 8 6.59 17.37 -12.50
N ILE A 9 6.09 18.19 -11.59
CA ILE A 9 5.89 17.82 -10.18
C ILE A 9 4.63 16.99 -10.12
N ALA A 10 4.73 15.77 -9.54
CA ALA A 10 3.53 15.01 -9.22
C ALA A 10 2.63 15.86 -8.31
N LYS A 11 1.42 16.14 -8.76
CA LYS A 11 0.48 16.90 -7.94
C LYS A 11 -0.18 15.96 -6.94
N PRO A 12 -0.06 16.22 -5.63
CA PRO A 12 -0.86 15.49 -4.65
C PRO A 12 -2.34 15.72 -4.96
N ILE A 13 -3.15 14.67 -4.97
CA ILE A 13 -4.61 14.84 -4.94
C ILE A 13 -4.94 15.33 -3.55
N ILE A 14 -5.07 16.66 -3.41
CA ILE A 14 -5.50 17.30 -2.17
C ILE A 14 -7.03 17.35 -2.22
N PRO A 15 -7.75 16.75 -1.25
CA PRO A 15 -9.15 17.07 -1.06
C PRO A 15 -9.27 18.58 -0.76
N PRO A 16 -10.38 19.24 -1.15
CA PRO A 16 -10.55 20.67 -0.92
C PRO A 16 -10.33 21.00 0.57
N PRO A 17 -9.72 22.13 0.90
CA PRO A 17 -9.36 22.48 2.26
C PRO A 17 -10.61 22.58 3.13
N SER A 18 -10.76 21.68 4.06
CA SER A 18 -11.61 21.89 5.21
C SER A 18 -10.92 22.93 6.11
N ALA A 19 -11.72 23.88 6.57
CA ALA A 19 -11.32 25.06 7.32
C ALA A 19 -10.17 24.84 8.32
N ASN A 20 -9.27 25.84 8.36
CA ASN A 20 -8.09 25.93 9.22
C ASN A 20 -8.25 25.29 10.61
N PRO A 21 -7.45 24.31 10.97
CA PRO A 21 -7.23 24.00 12.38
C PRO A 21 -6.17 24.96 12.91
N THR A 22 -6.52 25.72 13.92
CA THR A 22 -5.61 26.47 14.78
C THR A 22 -4.52 25.53 15.28
N LEU A 23 -3.28 25.75 14.88
CA LEU A 23 -2.11 25.05 15.36
C LEU A 23 -1.87 25.40 16.84
N SER A 24 -2.44 24.61 17.74
CA SER A 24 -2.02 24.50 19.12
C SER A 24 -1.75 23.02 19.42
N SER A 25 -0.63 22.50 18.92
CA SER A 25 -0.09 21.25 19.42
C SER A 25 1.18 21.59 20.16
N GLN A 26 1.17 21.32 21.45
CA GLN A 26 2.34 21.31 22.30
C GLN A 26 3.42 20.45 21.63
N MET A 27 4.43 21.10 21.09
CA MET A 27 5.72 20.49 20.81
C MET A 27 6.29 20.12 22.18
N GLU A 28 6.25 18.85 22.54
CA GLU A 28 7.15 18.36 23.58
C GLU A 28 8.56 18.59 23.07
N THR A 29 9.20 19.60 23.60
CA THR A 29 10.61 19.91 23.38
C THR A 29 11.46 18.93 24.20
N GLY A 30 11.52 17.70 23.71
CA GLY A 30 12.58 16.77 24.07
C GLY A 30 13.68 16.88 23.01
N ASP A 31 14.89 17.07 23.43
CA ASP A 31 16.12 17.19 22.63
C ASP A 31 16.50 15.88 21.89
N GLY A 32 15.55 15.17 21.33
CA GLY A 32 15.73 13.93 20.59
C GLY A 32 15.11 14.04 19.19
N ASN A 33 15.94 13.97 18.15
CA ASN A 33 15.45 13.78 16.79
C ASN A 33 14.46 12.61 16.75
N VAL A 34 13.22 12.87 16.31
CA VAL A 34 12.20 11.82 16.13
C VAL A 34 12.73 10.75 15.19
N ALA A 35 12.72 9.50 15.63
CA ALA A 35 13.10 8.38 14.76
C ALA A 35 12.00 8.15 13.69
N LEU A 36 12.43 7.98 12.45
CA LEU A 36 11.56 7.69 11.31
C LEU A 36 12.13 6.52 10.50
N ASP A 37 11.33 5.48 10.32
CA ASP A 37 11.58 4.40 9.39
C ASP A 37 10.69 4.57 8.17
N LEU A 38 11.31 4.71 7.00
CA LEU A 38 10.64 4.76 5.71
C LEU A 38 11.03 3.52 4.89
N VAL A 39 10.04 2.73 4.49
CA VAL A 39 10.23 1.65 3.52
C VAL A 39 9.67 2.10 2.19
N VAL A 40 10.50 2.11 1.16
CA VAL A 40 10.11 2.43 -0.21
C VAL A 40 9.97 1.11 -0.96
N ILE A 41 8.79 0.84 -1.47
CA ILE A 41 8.45 -0.40 -2.17
C ILE A 41 8.08 -0.03 -3.61
N ILE A 42 8.73 -0.66 -4.58
CA ILE A 42 8.44 -0.43 -5.99
C ILE A 42 7.99 -1.70 -6.68
N ASP A 43 7.00 -1.57 -7.52
CA ASP A 43 6.70 -2.57 -8.53
C ASP A 43 7.91 -2.82 -9.43
N THR A 44 8.17 -4.10 -9.71
CA THR A 44 9.29 -4.54 -10.52
C THR A 44 8.89 -4.99 -11.92
N SER A 45 7.66 -4.67 -12.36
CA SER A 45 7.26 -4.83 -13.76
C SER A 45 8.03 -3.88 -14.69
N GLY A 46 8.20 -4.27 -15.95
CA GLY A 46 9.04 -3.52 -16.90
C GLY A 46 8.63 -2.07 -17.11
N SER A 47 7.37 -1.73 -16.85
CA SER A 47 6.81 -0.39 -16.95
C SER A 47 7.34 0.61 -15.92
N MET A 48 7.87 0.11 -14.79
CA MET A 48 8.40 0.95 -13.69
C MET A 48 9.93 1.11 -13.72
N ALA A 49 10.60 0.74 -14.82
CA ALA A 49 12.06 0.74 -14.91
C ALA A 49 12.66 2.14 -14.80
N ASP A 50 12.05 3.12 -15.41
CA ASP A 50 12.47 4.53 -15.39
C ASP A 50 12.22 5.18 -14.02
N GLU A 51 11.08 4.92 -13.36
CA GLU A 51 10.84 5.34 -11.99
C GLU A 51 11.88 4.77 -11.02
N SER A 52 12.21 3.49 -11.14
CA SER A 52 13.19 2.85 -10.27
C SER A 52 14.58 3.48 -10.40
N SER A 53 14.99 3.75 -11.63
CA SER A 53 16.26 4.41 -11.95
C SER A 53 16.27 5.87 -11.45
N ASP A 54 15.25 6.64 -11.77
CA ASP A 54 15.16 8.05 -11.44
C ASP A 54 15.07 8.27 -9.92
N LEU A 55 14.25 7.47 -9.23
CA LEU A 55 14.15 7.50 -7.78
C LEU A 55 15.48 7.15 -7.11
N SER A 56 16.17 6.11 -7.58
CA SER A 56 17.49 5.70 -7.05
C SER A 56 18.55 6.79 -7.19
N GLN A 57 18.49 7.60 -8.26
CA GLN A 57 19.42 8.70 -8.48
C GLN A 57 19.11 9.92 -7.60
N GLN A 58 17.82 10.18 -7.30
CA GLN A 58 17.39 11.38 -6.60
C GLN A 58 17.33 11.22 -5.09
N ILE A 59 17.31 9.98 -4.57
CA ILE A 59 16.98 9.73 -3.16
C ILE A 59 17.96 10.34 -2.18
N ASP A 60 19.26 10.25 -2.44
CA ASP A 60 20.27 10.72 -1.50
C ASP A 60 20.20 12.24 -1.35
N ASP A 61 20.01 12.98 -2.45
CA ASP A 61 19.79 14.44 -2.44
C ASP A 61 18.45 14.80 -1.76
N ALA A 62 17.40 14.05 -2.05
CA ALA A 62 16.08 14.23 -1.44
C ALA A 62 16.11 14.05 0.07
N VAL A 63 16.81 13.00 0.55
CA VAL A 63 16.99 12.72 1.98
C VAL A 63 17.75 13.85 2.66
N GLN A 64 18.86 14.31 2.07
CA GLN A 64 19.65 15.43 2.65
C GLN A 64 18.82 16.71 2.74
N LYS A 65 18.08 17.06 1.70
CA LYS A 65 17.19 18.22 1.70
C LYS A 65 16.05 18.09 2.72
N ALA A 66 15.47 16.90 2.83
CA ALA A 66 14.42 16.64 3.81
C ALA A 66 14.93 16.73 5.25
N LEU A 67 16.10 16.16 5.55
CA LEU A 67 16.71 16.24 6.89
C LEU A 67 17.04 17.67 7.28
N GLY A 68 17.48 18.51 6.32
CA GLY A 68 17.70 19.95 6.56
C GLY A 68 16.40 20.70 6.89
N ARG A 69 15.26 20.26 6.39
CA ARG A 69 13.94 20.89 6.58
C ARG A 69 13.17 20.29 7.76
N CYS A 70 13.27 18.97 7.92
CA CYS A 70 12.53 18.17 8.90
C CYS A 70 13.51 17.22 9.59
N PRO A 71 14.30 17.72 10.58
CA PRO A 71 15.32 16.93 11.26
C PRO A 71 14.73 15.67 11.90
N SER A 72 15.36 14.52 11.64
CA SER A 72 14.92 13.23 12.18
C SER A 72 16.06 12.22 12.17
N SER A 73 15.98 11.20 13.03
CA SER A 73 16.81 9.99 12.90
C SER A 73 16.21 9.08 11.86
N LEU A 74 16.52 9.31 10.59
CA LEU A 74 15.93 8.63 9.44
C LEU A 74 16.64 7.31 9.12
N ARG A 75 15.86 6.23 8.88
CA ARG A 75 16.29 5.01 8.22
C ARG A 75 15.42 4.81 6.99
N VAL A 76 16.02 4.61 5.82
CA VAL A 76 15.30 4.31 4.58
C VAL A 76 15.72 2.93 4.09
N THR A 77 14.74 2.12 3.70
CA THR A 77 14.93 0.80 3.10
C THR A 77 14.20 0.74 1.77
N PHE A 78 14.84 0.18 0.73
CA PHE A 78 14.30 0.08 -0.62
C PHE A 78 14.08 -1.38 -0.96
N LEU A 79 12.89 -1.72 -1.48
CA LEU A 79 12.51 -3.09 -1.77
C LEU A 79 11.71 -3.16 -3.07
N GLY A 80 12.00 -4.15 -3.90
CA GLY A 80 11.14 -4.53 -5.02
C GLY A 80 10.00 -5.44 -4.57
N ILE A 81 8.87 -5.41 -5.24
CA ILE A 81 7.69 -6.21 -4.85
C ILE A 81 7.93 -7.69 -5.10
N GLU A 82 8.12 -8.10 -6.33
CA GLU A 82 8.32 -9.51 -6.72
C GLU A 82 9.72 -9.81 -7.24
N GLY A 83 10.53 -8.80 -7.47
CA GLY A 83 11.85 -8.93 -8.06
C GLY A 83 12.75 -7.80 -7.60
N THR A 84 13.74 -7.52 -8.40
CA THR A 84 14.76 -6.50 -8.15
C THR A 84 15.06 -5.72 -9.42
N TRP A 85 15.61 -4.52 -9.24
CA TRP A 85 16.14 -3.72 -10.32
C TRP A 85 17.65 -3.63 -10.23
N ASP A 86 18.36 -4.22 -11.18
CA ASP A 86 19.83 -4.17 -11.25
C ASP A 86 20.34 -2.72 -11.30
N ASN A 87 21.44 -2.46 -10.62
CA ASN A 87 22.08 -1.14 -10.54
C ASN A 87 21.23 -0.01 -9.98
N THR A 88 20.19 -0.34 -9.23
CA THR A 88 19.35 0.61 -8.49
C THR A 88 19.42 0.36 -6.99
N LYS A 89 18.72 1.17 -6.19
CA LYS A 89 18.56 0.92 -4.74
C LYS A 89 17.61 -0.25 -4.43
N PHE A 90 16.88 -0.76 -5.43
CA PHE A 90 15.89 -1.84 -5.32
C PHE A 90 16.53 -3.20 -5.68
N ASP A 91 17.63 -3.52 -5.04
CA ASP A 91 18.43 -4.72 -5.26
C ASP A 91 18.01 -5.92 -4.42
N ARG A 92 16.90 -5.79 -3.67
CA ARG A 92 16.32 -6.83 -2.82
C ARG A 92 14.80 -6.79 -2.88
N SER A 93 14.18 -7.96 -2.96
CA SER A 93 12.72 -8.07 -2.89
C SER A 93 12.19 -7.98 -1.45
N VAL A 94 10.90 -7.65 -1.30
CA VAL A 94 10.22 -7.67 0.01
C VAL A 94 10.34 -9.05 0.66
N THR A 95 10.08 -10.11 -0.08
CA THR A 95 10.13 -11.48 0.43
C THR A 95 11.53 -11.85 0.92
N ASP A 96 12.56 -11.59 0.09
CA ASP A 96 13.93 -11.92 0.47
C ASP A 96 14.41 -11.12 1.66
N TYR A 97 14.08 -9.82 1.72
CA TYR A 97 14.40 -9.00 2.87
C TYR A 97 13.81 -9.57 4.16
N LEU A 98 12.49 -9.82 4.18
CA LEU A 98 11.80 -10.29 5.37
C LEU A 98 12.27 -11.70 5.80
N MET A 99 12.63 -12.56 4.84
CA MET A 99 13.23 -13.85 5.15
C MET A 99 14.59 -13.71 5.83
N THR A 100 15.42 -12.71 5.48
CA THR A 100 16.66 -12.43 6.21
C THR A 100 16.42 -11.96 7.65
N GLN A 101 15.24 -11.43 7.95
CA GLN A 101 14.80 -11.10 9.31
C GLN A 101 14.22 -12.30 10.08
N GLY A 102 14.31 -13.50 9.53
CA GLY A 102 13.83 -14.73 10.15
C GLY A 102 12.34 -15.04 9.92
N VAL A 103 11.68 -14.29 9.04
CA VAL A 103 10.27 -14.58 8.68
C VAL A 103 10.21 -15.78 7.74
N SER A 104 9.42 -16.77 8.09
CA SER A 104 9.25 -17.95 7.22
C SER A 104 8.41 -17.61 5.99
N ALA A 105 8.82 -18.07 4.82
CA ALA A 105 8.15 -17.78 3.55
C ALA A 105 6.65 -18.07 3.54
N HIS A 106 6.19 -19.11 4.24
CA HIS A 106 4.77 -19.46 4.33
C HIS A 106 3.90 -18.45 5.08
N LYS A 107 4.50 -17.49 5.80
CA LYS A 107 3.79 -16.40 6.49
C LYS A 107 3.61 -15.18 5.59
N LEU A 108 4.40 -15.08 4.53
CA LEU A 108 4.39 -13.94 3.64
C LEU A 108 3.27 -14.08 2.59
N GLN A 109 2.63 -12.97 2.30
CA GLN A 109 1.59 -12.87 1.27
C GLN A 109 2.16 -12.40 -0.06
N ALA A 110 3.22 -11.57 -0.02
CA ALA A 110 3.95 -11.17 -1.20
C ALA A 110 4.59 -12.40 -1.88
N ARG A 111 4.58 -12.41 -3.20
CA ARG A 111 5.17 -13.51 -3.95
C ARG A 111 6.68 -13.49 -3.85
N ALA A 112 7.27 -14.67 -3.79
CA ALA A 112 8.70 -14.80 -3.92
C ALA A 112 9.12 -14.44 -5.36
N PRO A 113 10.28 -13.79 -5.54
CA PRO A 113 10.79 -13.51 -6.86
C PRO A 113 11.00 -14.78 -7.68
N PHE A 114 10.70 -14.70 -8.96
CA PHE A 114 11.03 -15.75 -9.89
C PHE A 114 12.53 -15.66 -10.18
N LYS A 115 13.26 -16.75 -9.96
CA LYS A 115 14.70 -16.78 -10.23
C LYS A 115 14.97 -17.31 -11.63
N GLU A 116 15.81 -16.60 -12.38
CA GLU A 116 16.33 -17.07 -13.64
C GLU A 116 17.32 -18.24 -13.45
N ALA A 117 17.65 -18.92 -14.55
CA ALA A 117 18.57 -20.05 -14.50
C ALA A 117 20.00 -19.70 -13.99
N ASP A 118 20.37 -18.42 -14.07
CA ASP A 118 21.64 -17.89 -13.54
C ASP A 118 21.54 -17.43 -12.07
N GLY A 119 20.38 -17.60 -11.43
CA GLY A 119 20.13 -17.27 -10.04
C GLY A 119 19.74 -15.81 -9.77
N ARG A 120 19.67 -14.96 -10.82
CA ARG A 120 19.20 -13.60 -10.68
C ARG A 120 17.68 -13.57 -10.48
N ASP A 121 17.22 -12.60 -9.71
CA ASP A 121 15.79 -12.35 -9.55
C ASP A 121 15.25 -11.75 -10.85
N HIS A 122 14.16 -12.33 -11.34
CA HIS A 122 13.46 -11.78 -12.49
C HIS A 122 12.55 -10.66 -12.03
N ALA A 123 12.46 -9.60 -12.83
CA ALA A 123 11.41 -8.60 -12.67
C ALA A 123 10.05 -9.32 -12.77
N GLY A 124 9.21 -9.14 -11.76
CA GLY A 124 7.87 -9.72 -11.71
C GLY A 124 6.96 -9.09 -12.77
N ASN A 125 5.88 -9.76 -13.06
CA ASN A 125 4.80 -9.25 -13.89
C ASN A 125 3.45 -9.29 -13.15
N LYS A 126 3.52 -9.39 -11.83
CA LYS A 126 2.36 -9.40 -10.92
C LYS A 126 2.57 -8.33 -9.85
N GLU A 127 1.74 -7.33 -9.85
CA GLU A 127 1.84 -6.17 -8.98
C GLU A 127 1.04 -6.40 -7.71
N ASP A 128 1.61 -7.15 -6.78
CA ASP A 128 0.97 -7.45 -5.49
C ASP A 128 1.31 -6.38 -4.43
N LEU A 129 1.09 -5.09 -4.76
CA LEU A 129 1.40 -3.95 -3.88
C LEU A 129 0.78 -4.09 -2.49
N CYS A 130 -0.50 -4.44 -2.44
CA CYS A 130 -1.21 -4.58 -1.16
C CYS A 130 -0.62 -5.69 -0.29
N ARG A 131 -0.20 -6.81 -0.89
CA ARG A 131 0.44 -7.91 -0.16
C ARG A 131 1.79 -7.49 0.40
N ALA A 132 2.60 -6.79 -0.40
CA ALA A 132 3.87 -6.24 0.04
C ALA A 132 3.70 -5.26 1.22
N VAL A 133 2.72 -4.36 1.15
CA VAL A 133 2.37 -3.44 2.25
C VAL A 133 1.98 -4.22 3.50
N ILE A 134 1.13 -5.25 3.40
CA ILE A 134 0.71 -6.08 4.53
C ILE A 134 1.91 -6.75 5.20
N ASP A 135 2.77 -7.37 4.41
CA ASP A 135 3.93 -8.11 4.92
C ASP A 135 4.94 -7.17 5.58
N VAL A 136 5.24 -6.02 4.96
CA VAL A 136 6.11 -5.00 5.55
C VAL A 136 5.52 -4.44 6.83
N CYS A 137 4.23 -4.12 6.87
CA CYS A 137 3.59 -3.65 8.10
C CYS A 137 3.78 -4.63 9.26
N LYS A 138 3.60 -5.93 8.99
CA LYS A 138 3.61 -6.99 10.03
C LYS A 138 5.01 -7.42 10.44
N TYR A 139 5.95 -7.46 9.52
CA TYR A 139 7.17 -8.24 9.71
C TYR A 139 8.47 -7.44 9.52
N PHE A 140 8.40 -6.19 9.06
CA PHE A 140 9.59 -5.34 8.98
C PHE A 140 10.13 -5.05 10.39
N ASP A 141 11.45 -4.96 10.51
CA ASP A 141 12.16 -4.71 11.77
C ASP A 141 12.08 -3.22 12.20
N TRP A 142 10.86 -2.72 12.38
CA TRP A 142 10.63 -1.34 12.81
C TRP A 142 11.39 -1.02 14.09
N ARG A 143 12.12 0.09 14.12
CA ARG A 143 12.78 0.55 15.35
C ARG A 143 11.73 0.93 16.40
N ASP A 144 12.02 0.59 17.66
CA ASP A 144 11.15 0.94 18.78
C ASP A 144 10.96 2.46 18.88
N GLY A 145 9.70 2.89 19.00
CA GLY A 145 9.36 4.30 19.10
C GLY A 145 9.48 5.11 17.81
N ALA A 146 9.98 4.52 16.71
CA ALA A 146 10.05 5.21 15.42
C ALA A 146 8.66 5.45 14.81
N ARG A 147 8.52 6.57 14.11
CA ARG A 147 7.44 6.76 13.13
C ARG A 147 7.65 5.78 11.99
N ARG A 148 6.56 5.18 11.52
CA ARG A 148 6.58 4.14 10.50
C ARG A 148 5.90 4.63 9.25
N ALA A 149 6.57 4.56 8.11
CA ALA A 149 6.04 4.98 6.84
C ALA A 149 6.39 3.98 5.74
N ILE A 150 5.47 3.76 4.83
CA ILE A 150 5.69 3.03 3.58
C ILE A 150 5.38 3.99 2.42
N PHE A 151 6.25 4.03 1.43
CA PHE A 151 5.99 4.66 0.15
C PHE A 151 5.98 3.58 -0.91
N VAL A 152 4.79 3.27 -1.45
CA VAL A 152 4.59 2.22 -2.43
C VAL A 152 4.29 2.80 -3.80
N LEU A 153 5.03 2.30 -4.81
CA LEU A 153 4.97 2.78 -6.19
C LEU A 153 4.53 1.64 -7.12
N GLY A 154 3.63 1.95 -8.04
CA GLY A 154 3.17 1.06 -9.12
C GLY A 154 2.38 1.85 -10.16
N ASP A 155 1.97 1.21 -11.24
CA ASP A 155 1.25 1.85 -12.35
C ASP A 155 -0.06 1.12 -12.74
N GLU A 156 -0.29 -0.06 -12.20
CA GLU A 156 -1.45 -0.93 -12.50
C GLU A 156 -2.30 -1.24 -11.26
N GLY A 157 -3.13 -2.29 -11.37
CA GLY A 157 -3.96 -2.76 -10.25
C GLY A 157 -3.13 -3.29 -9.09
N MET A 158 -3.47 -2.93 -7.87
CA MET A 158 -2.69 -3.18 -6.65
C MET A 158 -2.68 -4.66 -6.19
N GLU A 159 -3.33 -5.56 -6.90
CA GLU A 159 -3.34 -7.01 -6.66
C GLU A 159 -3.33 -7.74 -7.99
N GLY A 160 -2.21 -8.35 -8.32
CA GLY A 160 -2.01 -9.13 -9.53
C GLY A 160 -1.82 -8.31 -10.80
N GLY A 161 -1.72 -6.99 -10.71
CA GLY A 161 -1.55 -6.09 -11.84
C GLY A 161 -2.79 -5.94 -12.73
N GLY A 162 -2.56 -5.38 -13.92
CA GLY A 162 -3.57 -5.22 -14.97
C GLY A 162 -4.40 -3.94 -14.85
N GLY A 163 -5.06 -3.60 -15.97
CA GLY A 163 -5.74 -2.33 -16.17
C GLY A 163 -7.19 -2.26 -15.69
N VAL A 164 -7.73 -3.31 -15.07
CA VAL A 164 -9.12 -3.38 -14.61
C VAL A 164 -9.17 -3.68 -13.11
N LEU A 165 -9.90 -2.86 -12.36
CA LEU A 165 -10.09 -3.10 -10.93
C LEU A 165 -10.89 -4.39 -10.69
N THR A 166 -10.28 -5.33 -9.98
CA THR A 166 -10.91 -6.59 -9.59
C THR A 166 -11.45 -6.53 -8.16
N GLN A 167 -12.46 -7.36 -7.86
CA GLN A 167 -12.95 -7.50 -6.48
C GLN A 167 -11.85 -8.00 -5.53
N ALA A 168 -10.93 -8.84 -6.02
CA ALA A 168 -9.79 -9.31 -5.24
C ALA A 168 -8.86 -8.14 -4.83
N ALA A 169 -8.61 -7.20 -5.74
CA ALA A 169 -7.82 -6.00 -5.46
C ALA A 169 -8.48 -5.13 -4.38
N VAL A 170 -9.80 -4.91 -4.46
CA VAL A 170 -10.55 -4.15 -3.44
C VAL A 170 -10.46 -4.81 -2.07
N LEU A 171 -10.67 -6.14 -2.00
CA LEU A 171 -10.60 -6.89 -0.74
C LEU A 171 -9.19 -6.88 -0.15
N LYS A 172 -8.16 -7.04 -0.98
CA LYS A 172 -6.78 -7.02 -0.52
C LYS A 172 -6.37 -5.61 -0.05
N ASN A 173 -6.84 -4.57 -0.71
CA ASN A 173 -6.63 -3.20 -0.26
C ASN A 173 -7.32 -2.92 1.09
N ASN A 174 -8.53 -3.46 1.33
CA ASN A 174 -9.17 -3.39 2.64
C ASN A 174 -8.30 -4.02 3.73
N GLU A 175 -7.74 -5.21 3.47
CA GLU A 175 -6.83 -5.88 4.40
C GLU A 175 -5.57 -5.02 4.66
N ALA A 176 -4.96 -4.47 3.62
CA ALA A 176 -3.77 -3.61 3.74
C ALA A 176 -4.05 -2.38 4.61
N ILE A 177 -5.20 -1.72 4.41
CA ILE A 177 -5.63 -0.57 5.23
C ILE A 177 -5.76 -0.97 6.70
N VAL A 178 -6.46 -2.08 6.98
CA VAL A 178 -6.67 -2.55 8.36
C VAL A 178 -5.33 -2.85 9.03
N VAL A 179 -4.44 -3.57 8.35
CA VAL A 179 -3.14 -3.93 8.89
C VAL A 179 -2.26 -2.71 9.11
N ALA A 180 -2.15 -1.80 8.13
CA ALA A 180 -1.34 -0.59 8.26
C ALA A 180 -1.81 0.29 9.43
N ARG A 181 -3.14 0.40 9.63
CA ARG A 181 -3.71 1.13 10.78
C ARG A 181 -3.39 0.46 12.11
N SER A 182 -3.52 -0.86 12.21
CA SER A 182 -3.21 -1.60 13.45
C SER A 182 -1.74 -1.48 13.83
N GLU A 183 -0.84 -1.49 12.85
CA GLU A 183 0.60 -1.35 13.02
C GLU A 183 1.07 0.13 13.09
N LYS A 184 0.13 1.09 12.99
CA LYS A 184 0.39 2.54 13.01
C LYS A 184 1.37 2.99 11.92
N VAL A 185 1.26 2.39 10.74
CA VAL A 185 2.05 2.70 9.56
C VAL A 185 1.28 3.67 8.66
N LYS A 186 1.88 4.81 8.31
CA LYS A 186 1.38 5.67 7.23
C LYS A 186 1.78 5.07 5.90
N VAL A 187 0.83 4.95 4.98
CA VAL A 187 1.12 4.51 3.62
C VAL A 187 0.95 5.68 2.65
N TYR A 188 1.99 5.96 1.89
CA TYR A 188 1.99 6.88 0.76
C TYR A 188 1.99 6.06 -0.50
N THR A 189 1.23 6.47 -1.50
CA THR A 189 1.14 5.76 -2.76
C THR A 189 1.57 6.65 -3.92
N TYR A 190 2.22 6.07 -4.91
CA TYR A 190 2.51 6.67 -6.19
C TYR A 190 1.94 5.80 -7.29
N GLN A 191 1.10 6.38 -8.13
CA GLN A 191 0.64 5.74 -9.34
C GLN A 191 1.33 6.39 -10.53
N GLY A 192 2.25 5.64 -11.13
CA GLY A 192 2.96 6.03 -12.34
C GLY A 192 2.10 5.95 -13.60
N THR A 193 2.70 6.29 -14.70
CA THR A 193 2.16 5.99 -16.03
C THR A 193 2.81 4.73 -16.55
N PRO A 194 2.05 3.83 -17.18
CA PRO A 194 2.66 2.74 -17.92
C PRO A 194 3.52 3.36 -19.01
N ASN A 195 4.78 3.17 -18.84
CA ASN A 195 5.91 3.43 -19.73
C ASN A 195 5.72 4.45 -20.84
N ASP A 196 6.61 5.44 -20.90
CA ASP A 196 6.73 6.43 -21.99
C ASP A 196 7.06 5.81 -23.38
N ASP A 197 7.01 4.48 -23.53
CA ASP A 197 7.13 3.84 -24.82
C ASP A 197 5.87 4.14 -25.65
N PRO A 198 5.98 4.96 -26.71
CA PRO A 198 4.84 5.30 -27.55
C PRO A 198 4.22 4.09 -28.28
N SER A 199 4.85 2.91 -28.22
CA SER A 199 4.27 1.65 -28.69
C SER A 199 3.42 0.95 -27.62
N ASN A 200 3.52 1.36 -26.34
CA ASN A 200 2.67 0.85 -25.28
C ASN A 200 1.30 1.54 -25.35
N VAL A 201 0.33 0.78 -25.78
CA VAL A 201 -1.07 1.15 -25.65
C VAL A 201 -1.36 1.28 -24.16
N ASP A 202 -2.05 2.36 -23.78
CA ASP A 202 -2.58 2.55 -22.43
C ASP A 202 -3.16 1.22 -21.93
N ARG A 203 -2.59 0.63 -20.89
CA ARG A 203 -2.98 -0.69 -20.38
C ARG A 203 -4.38 -0.71 -19.77
N PHE A 204 -4.95 0.47 -19.57
CA PHE A 204 -6.30 0.60 -19.08
C PHE A 204 -7.29 0.53 -20.26
N PRO A 205 -8.23 -0.42 -20.27
CA PRO A 205 -9.22 -0.55 -21.34
C PRO A 205 -10.05 0.72 -21.53
N THR A 206 -10.32 1.44 -20.43
CA THR A 206 -11.04 2.72 -20.45
C THR A 206 -10.50 3.70 -19.42
N ILE A 207 -10.81 4.99 -19.58
CA ILE A 207 -10.51 6.02 -18.56
C ILE A 207 -11.19 5.67 -17.23
N ALA A 208 -12.39 5.08 -17.25
CA ALA A 208 -13.10 4.68 -16.05
C ALA A 208 -12.36 3.56 -15.29
N ASP A 209 -11.74 2.62 -15.99
CA ASP A 209 -10.95 1.56 -15.36
C ASP A 209 -9.73 2.14 -14.65
N ARG A 210 -9.02 3.04 -15.31
CA ARG A 210 -7.91 3.80 -14.72
C ARG A 210 -8.36 4.58 -13.47
N ASP A 211 -9.45 5.34 -13.56
CA ASP A 211 -9.98 6.11 -12.46
C ASP A 211 -10.38 5.23 -11.27
N ASN A 212 -10.87 4.02 -11.52
CA ASN A 212 -11.22 3.08 -10.46
C ASN A 212 -9.98 2.54 -9.74
N ILE A 213 -8.92 2.21 -10.48
CA ILE A 213 -7.62 1.83 -9.88
C ILE A 213 -7.04 3.01 -9.11
N THR A 214 -7.04 4.20 -9.69
CA THR A 214 -6.59 5.44 -9.03
C THR A 214 -7.28 5.67 -7.68
N LYS A 215 -8.59 5.45 -7.60
CA LYS A 215 -9.34 5.55 -6.33
C LYS A 215 -8.81 4.61 -5.25
N GLU A 216 -8.34 3.42 -5.62
CA GLU A 216 -7.79 2.47 -4.66
C GLU A 216 -6.42 2.92 -4.12
N TYR A 217 -5.52 3.48 -4.97
CA TYR A 217 -4.28 4.11 -4.50
C TYR A 217 -4.57 5.25 -3.51
N VAL A 218 -5.50 6.14 -3.89
CA VAL A 218 -5.94 7.26 -3.03
C VAL A 218 -6.51 6.75 -1.71
N ARG A 219 -7.36 5.71 -1.77
CA ARG A 219 -8.03 5.13 -0.60
C ARG A 219 -7.02 4.53 0.38
N LEU A 220 -6.05 3.73 -0.09
CA LEU A 220 -5.00 3.17 0.76
C LEU A 220 -4.25 4.27 1.51
N ALA A 221 -3.79 5.29 0.78
CA ALA A 221 -3.04 6.39 1.37
C ALA A 221 -3.88 7.19 2.39
N GLN A 222 -5.06 7.64 2.02
CA GLN A 222 -5.92 8.47 2.88
C GLN A 222 -6.37 7.74 4.14
N MET A 223 -6.76 6.46 4.01
CA MET A 223 -7.25 5.67 5.14
C MET A 223 -6.16 5.31 6.14
N THR A 224 -4.90 5.41 5.76
CA THR A 224 -3.74 5.18 6.63
C THR A 224 -3.08 6.48 7.10
N GLY A 225 -3.61 7.62 6.70
CA GLY A 225 -3.13 8.95 7.09
C GLY A 225 -1.96 9.48 6.25
N GLY A 226 -1.65 8.83 5.14
CA GLY A 226 -0.68 9.29 4.13
C GLY A 226 -1.31 10.07 2.99
N ARG A 227 -0.59 10.19 1.88
CA ARG A 227 -1.00 10.90 0.65
C ARG A 227 -0.76 10.04 -0.58
N SER A 228 -1.57 10.27 -1.63
CA SER A 228 -1.39 9.64 -2.93
C SER A 228 -0.84 10.66 -3.93
N TYR A 229 0.13 10.23 -4.71
CA TYR A 229 0.74 10.97 -5.81
C TYR A 229 0.38 10.25 -7.10
N ILE A 230 -0.28 10.97 -8.02
CA ILE A 230 -0.71 10.41 -9.29
C ILE A 230 -0.01 11.15 -10.40
N TYR A 231 0.54 10.39 -11.29
CA TYR A 231 1.28 10.91 -12.42
C TYR A 231 0.68 10.35 -13.70
N THR A 232 0.35 11.21 -14.63
CA THR A 232 -0.35 10.82 -15.85
C THR A 232 0.51 10.90 -17.09
N THR A 233 1.69 11.49 -17.00
CA THR A 233 2.63 11.62 -18.13
C THR A 233 4.05 11.81 -17.62
N GLY A 234 4.98 10.90 -17.98
CA GLY A 234 6.40 10.97 -17.62
C GLY A 234 6.68 10.67 -16.14
N ILE A 235 7.78 11.14 -15.60
CA ILE A 235 8.29 10.83 -14.26
C ILE A 235 8.16 12.04 -13.32
N ALA A 236 7.76 11.77 -12.08
CA ALA A 236 7.67 12.77 -11.03
C ALA A 236 9.04 13.34 -10.63
N ASN A 237 9.03 14.53 -10.04
CA ASN A 237 10.18 15.01 -9.28
C ASN A 237 10.22 14.32 -7.91
N PHE A 238 10.87 13.15 -7.86
CA PHE A 238 10.94 12.36 -6.62
C PHE A 238 11.65 13.07 -5.48
N SER A 239 12.57 14.00 -5.76
CA SER A 239 13.20 14.81 -4.72
C SER A 239 12.17 15.62 -3.92
N LEU A 240 11.17 16.20 -4.58
CA LEU A 240 10.09 16.94 -3.90
C LEU A 240 9.09 16.00 -3.21
N VAL A 241 8.69 14.93 -3.89
CA VAL A 241 7.75 13.93 -3.33
C VAL A 241 8.32 13.34 -2.04
N LEU A 242 9.57 12.93 -2.04
CA LEU A 242 10.23 12.35 -0.87
C LEU A 242 10.39 13.36 0.27
N GLN A 243 10.73 14.61 -0.03
CA GLN A 243 10.77 15.66 0.99
C GLN A 243 9.42 15.84 1.68
N GLU A 244 8.33 15.84 0.91
CA GLU A 244 6.98 15.94 1.47
C GLU A 244 6.64 14.71 2.33
N ILE A 245 6.93 13.50 1.84
CA ILE A 245 6.69 12.24 2.57
C ILE A 245 7.47 12.25 3.90
N LEU A 246 8.76 12.55 3.86
CA LEU A 246 9.61 12.53 5.04
C LEU A 246 9.13 13.52 6.10
N CYS A 247 8.81 14.75 5.70
CA CYS A 247 8.28 15.74 6.65
C CYS A 247 6.90 15.39 7.19
N ASP A 248 5.98 14.90 6.34
CA ASP A 248 4.64 14.50 6.78
C ASP A 248 4.67 13.25 7.68
N SER A 249 5.61 12.33 7.45
CA SER A 249 5.74 11.09 8.23
C SER A 249 6.12 11.35 9.70
N LEU A 250 6.76 12.47 10.01
CA LEU A 250 7.09 12.85 11.39
C LEU A 250 5.84 13.20 12.22
N THR A 251 4.71 13.52 11.59
CA THR A 251 3.45 13.76 12.28
C THR A 251 2.73 12.45 12.57
N LEU A 252 1.91 12.40 13.63
CA LEU A 252 1.03 11.25 13.84
C LEU A 252 -0.01 11.15 12.72
N PRO A 253 -0.41 9.93 12.32
CA PRO A 253 -1.48 9.76 11.34
C PRO A 253 -2.76 10.47 11.78
N LYS A 254 -3.25 11.42 10.99
CA LYS A 254 -4.59 11.95 11.13
C LYS A 254 -5.53 11.00 10.39
N LEU A 255 -6.00 10.00 11.10
CA LEU A 255 -6.96 9.06 10.53
C LEU A 255 -8.31 9.75 10.35
N PRO A 256 -9.06 9.42 9.28
CA PRO A 256 -10.44 9.85 9.16
C PRO A 256 -11.22 9.44 10.42
N ASP A 257 -12.00 10.35 10.95
CA ASP A 257 -12.87 10.08 12.09
C ASP A 257 -14.03 9.18 11.63
N LEU A 258 -13.89 7.89 11.82
CA LEU A 258 -14.89 6.90 11.44
C LEU A 258 -16.20 7.05 12.26
N ASN A 259 -16.15 7.81 13.36
CA ASN A 259 -17.33 8.05 14.20
C ASN A 259 -18.21 9.21 13.70
N LYS A 260 -17.74 10.03 12.74
CA LYS A 260 -18.55 11.13 12.21
C LYS A 260 -19.65 10.70 11.24
N ASP A 261 -19.52 9.51 10.63
CA ASP A 261 -20.55 8.94 9.78
C ASP A 261 -21.09 7.63 10.37
N ASN A 262 -21.95 7.74 11.39
CA ASN A 262 -22.74 6.61 11.88
C ASN A 262 -23.53 5.91 10.77
N SER A 263 -23.71 6.54 9.60
CA SER A 263 -24.35 5.94 8.43
C SER A 263 -23.49 4.83 7.80
N THR A 264 -22.17 5.03 7.72
CA THR A 264 -21.26 4.04 7.09
C THR A 264 -21.09 2.82 7.97
N CYS A 265 -20.96 2.99 9.30
CA CYS A 265 -20.86 1.85 10.23
C CYS A 265 -22.16 1.04 10.23
N ARG A 266 -23.32 1.73 10.23
CA ARG A 266 -24.64 1.09 10.14
C ARG A 266 -24.80 0.31 8.83
N HIS A 267 -24.40 0.89 7.70
CA HIS A 267 -24.49 0.23 6.40
C HIS A 267 -23.60 -1.01 6.31
N VAL A 268 -22.35 -0.93 6.80
CA VAL A 268 -21.44 -2.09 6.88
C VAL A 268 -21.99 -3.17 7.80
N CYS A 269 -22.58 -2.82 8.95
CA CYS A 269 -23.22 -3.79 9.84
C CYS A 269 -24.47 -4.42 9.22
N GLU A 270 -25.27 -3.69 8.46
CA GLU A 270 -26.43 -4.19 7.73
C GLU A 270 -26.00 -5.15 6.61
N GLU A 271 -24.95 -4.83 5.85
CA GLU A 271 -24.42 -5.71 4.81
C GLU A 271 -23.79 -6.99 5.42
N LEU A 272 -23.02 -6.87 6.51
CA LEU A 272 -22.47 -8.02 7.23
C LEU A 272 -23.59 -8.90 7.81
N SER A 273 -24.64 -8.30 8.37
CA SER A 273 -25.79 -9.02 8.88
C SER A 273 -26.50 -9.80 7.77
N THR A 274 -26.61 -9.22 6.57
CA THR A 274 -27.20 -9.87 5.39
C THR A 274 -26.33 -11.03 4.90
N ILE A 275 -25.01 -10.85 4.86
CA ILE A 275 -24.06 -11.92 4.48
C ILE A 275 -24.13 -13.07 5.48
N ILE A 276 -24.13 -12.78 6.77
CA ILE A 276 -24.21 -13.79 7.84
C ILE A 276 -25.54 -14.54 7.75
N SER A 277 -26.65 -13.83 7.52
CA SER A 277 -27.97 -14.45 7.31
C SER A 277 -27.96 -15.41 6.11
N THR A 278 -27.33 -14.99 5.01
CA THR A 278 -27.20 -15.82 3.79
C THR A 278 -26.33 -17.06 4.03
N VAL A 279 -25.22 -16.92 4.75
CA VAL A 279 -24.32 -18.03 5.12
C VAL A 279 -25.05 -19.01 6.03
N ASN A 280 -25.81 -18.54 7.02
CA ASN A 280 -26.60 -19.38 7.90
C ASN A 280 -27.70 -20.14 7.13
N THR A 281 -28.37 -19.47 6.18
CA THR A 281 -29.37 -20.12 5.31
C THR A 281 -28.75 -21.22 4.44
N LEU A 282 -27.55 -20.94 3.86
CA LEU A 282 -26.79 -21.94 3.11
C LEU A 282 -26.36 -23.12 3.98
N ALA A 283 -25.93 -22.86 5.20
CA ALA A 283 -25.56 -23.91 6.17
C ALA A 283 -26.79 -24.79 6.54
N GLU A 284 -27.96 -24.19 6.71
CA GLU A 284 -29.21 -24.93 6.93
C GLU A 284 -29.63 -25.77 5.72
N ILE A 285 -29.47 -25.25 4.51
CA ILE A 285 -29.74 -26.00 3.27
C ILE A 285 -28.77 -27.17 3.14
N MET A 286 -27.47 -26.94 3.42
CA MET A 286 -26.48 -28.01 3.41
C MET A 286 -26.77 -29.06 4.46
N HIS A 287 -27.18 -28.68 5.68
CA HIS A 287 -27.59 -29.62 6.74
C HIS A 287 -28.78 -30.46 6.30
N LYS A 288 -29.81 -29.83 5.75
CA LYS A 288 -31.01 -30.57 5.23
C LYS A 288 -30.64 -31.52 4.08
N ALA A 289 -29.69 -31.12 3.21
CA ALA A 289 -29.23 -32.00 2.14
C ALA A 289 -28.39 -33.17 2.70
N ILE A 290 -27.55 -32.94 3.70
CA ILE A 290 -26.82 -34.01 4.39
C ILE A 290 -27.73 -34.93 5.14
N ASP A 291 -28.73 -34.42 5.87
CA ASP A 291 -29.73 -35.20 6.59
C ASP A 291 -30.62 -36.02 5.63
N SER A 292 -30.82 -35.50 4.43
CA SER A 292 -31.55 -36.19 3.35
C SER A 292 -30.74 -37.32 2.70
N CYS A 293 -29.42 -37.18 2.67
CA CYS A 293 -28.50 -38.15 2.05
C CYS A 293 -27.91 -39.16 3.01
N CYS A 294 -27.77 -38.79 4.30
CA CYS A 294 -27.14 -39.63 5.32
C CYS A 294 -28.07 -39.76 6.52
N LYS A 295 -28.85 -40.86 6.53
CA LYS A 295 -29.73 -41.19 7.65
C LYS A 295 -28.97 -41.84 8.82
N ASP A 296 -27.96 -41.24 9.39
CA ASP A 296 -27.41 -41.66 10.67
C ASP A 296 -26.39 -40.63 11.25
N ASP A 297 -26.70 -40.19 12.45
CA ASP A 297 -25.83 -39.66 13.52
C ASP A 297 -24.85 -38.52 13.24
N TRP A 298 -25.32 -37.26 13.31
CA TRP A 298 -24.44 -36.13 13.67
C TRP A 298 -25.11 -35.21 14.70
N GLY A 299 -24.46 -35.09 15.85
CA GLY A 299 -24.93 -34.28 16.98
C GLY A 299 -24.98 -32.78 16.70
N THR A 300 -25.87 -32.09 17.38
CA THR A 300 -26.17 -30.67 17.31
C THR A 300 -24.94 -29.77 17.50
N ARG A 301 -24.64 -28.92 16.50
CA ARG A 301 -23.67 -27.83 16.61
C ARG A 301 -24.36 -26.49 16.82
N GLU A 302 -23.86 -25.73 17.79
CA GLU A 302 -24.33 -24.38 18.12
C GLU A 302 -24.10 -23.39 16.96
N VAL A 303 -25.11 -22.56 16.72
CA VAL A 303 -25.12 -21.51 15.68
C VAL A 303 -24.35 -20.29 16.18
N PHE A 304 -23.43 -19.79 15.36
CA PHE A 304 -22.63 -18.60 15.64
C PHE A 304 -23.51 -17.33 15.64
N LYS A 305 -23.50 -16.59 16.76
CA LYS A 305 -24.11 -15.25 16.84
C LYS A 305 -23.01 -14.19 16.90
N PRO A 306 -22.96 -13.25 15.94
CA PRO A 306 -22.00 -12.14 16.02
C PRO A 306 -22.46 -11.12 17.07
N ASN A 307 -21.53 -10.67 17.90
CA ASN A 307 -21.69 -9.48 18.74
C ASN A 307 -21.14 -8.28 17.93
N CYS A 308 -22.02 -7.37 17.56
CA CYS A 308 -21.65 -6.07 16.96
C CYS A 308 -21.90 -4.99 18.01
N ASP A 309 -20.89 -4.69 18.83
CA ASP A 309 -20.87 -3.47 19.64
C ASP A 309 -20.08 -2.40 18.86
N CYS A 310 -20.78 -1.39 18.37
CA CYS A 310 -20.21 -0.16 17.80
C CYS A 310 -20.05 0.92 18.86
#